data_81d83284ceb24d7f59cd29d78ca5cb2c
#
_entry.id   81d83284ceb24d7f59cd29d78ca5cb2c
#
_cell.length_a   1.000
_cell.length_b   1.000
_cell.length_c   1.000
_cell.angle_alpha   90.00
_cell.angle_beta   90.00
_cell.angle_gamma   90.00
#
_symmetry.space_group_name_H-M   'P 1'
#
loop_
_entity.id
_entity.type
_entity.pdbx_description
1 polymer ?
#
loop_
_entity_poly.entity_id
_entity_poly.type
_entity_poly.pdbx_seq_one_letter_code
_entity_poly.pdbx_strand_id
1 'polypeptide(L)'
;MSQQARPGTAIVVAQDSMYAARVEAALRGLTGWRVDVGTPRQLHGLFEERPEAIVVIVLPDAQARRMLRALRAWPRAPAVIVLSDDPGVFWTPAFRTLGLRAALPLRATASELAAAVGAVHAGLLVLHAEALAPSKARDATVAARAPLTSREREILELMADGANNRIMASGLGISRHTVKFHVAAIIAKLGARSRTEAVALALRRGLVAV
;
A
#
# COMPACT_ATOMS: atom_id res chain seq x y z
N MET A 1 30.76 -4.76 -24.49
CA MET A 1 30.21 -6.13 -24.30
C MET A 1 28.77 -5.94 -23.80
N SER A 2 27.80 -6.01 -24.72
CA SER A 2 26.38 -5.88 -24.39
C SER A 2 25.93 -7.16 -23.65
N GLN A 3 25.67 -7.02 -22.36
CA GLN A 3 25.09 -8.08 -21.57
C GLN A 3 23.66 -8.30 -22.10
N GLN A 4 23.50 -9.31 -22.96
CA GLN A 4 22.17 -9.72 -23.45
C GLN A 4 21.32 -10.09 -22.24
N ALA A 5 20.29 -9.29 -21.98
CA ALA A 5 19.31 -9.59 -20.94
C ALA A 5 18.76 -10.99 -21.19
N ARG A 6 18.78 -11.85 -20.17
CA ARG A 6 18.18 -13.19 -20.25
C ARG A 6 16.70 -13.03 -20.61
N PRO A 7 16.16 -13.85 -21.53
CA PRO A 7 14.75 -13.82 -21.87
C PRO A 7 13.92 -14.05 -20.60
N GLY A 8 12.85 -13.31 -20.43
CA GLY A 8 11.98 -13.40 -19.28
C GLY A 8 10.50 -13.36 -19.66
N THR A 9 9.66 -13.68 -18.71
CA THR A 9 8.20 -13.57 -18.87
C THR A 9 7.64 -12.63 -17.82
N ALA A 10 6.74 -11.75 -18.22
CA ALA A 10 5.99 -10.88 -17.34
C ALA A 10 4.49 -11.11 -17.53
N ILE A 11 3.75 -11.19 -16.44
CA ILE A 11 2.28 -11.20 -16.42
C ILE A 11 1.83 -9.86 -15.86
N VAL A 12 1.15 -9.07 -16.69
CA VAL A 12 0.61 -7.76 -16.31
C VAL A 12 -0.84 -7.94 -15.87
N VAL A 13 -1.13 -7.60 -14.63
CA VAL A 13 -2.48 -7.62 -14.07
C VAL A 13 -2.95 -6.19 -13.87
N ALA A 14 -3.88 -5.76 -14.70
CA ALA A 14 -4.46 -4.43 -14.65
C ALA A 14 -5.99 -4.50 -14.74
N GLN A 15 -6.65 -3.50 -14.16
CA GLN A 15 -8.09 -3.31 -14.33
C GLN A 15 -8.39 -2.38 -15.50
N ASP A 16 -7.51 -1.43 -15.74
CA ASP A 16 -7.60 -0.46 -16.82
C ASP A 16 -6.71 -0.87 -17.98
N SER A 17 -7.31 -0.98 -19.17
CA SER A 17 -6.62 -1.35 -20.40
C SER A 17 -5.52 -0.36 -20.81
N MET A 18 -5.67 0.92 -20.49
CA MET A 18 -4.67 1.95 -20.79
C MET A 18 -3.38 1.70 -20.02
N TYR A 19 -3.48 1.41 -18.73
CA TYR A 19 -2.30 1.07 -17.91
C TYR A 19 -1.68 -0.26 -18.34
N ALA A 20 -2.50 -1.25 -18.65
CA ALA A 20 -2.02 -2.53 -19.18
C ALA A 20 -1.20 -2.32 -20.46
N ALA A 21 -1.74 -1.59 -21.44
CA ALA A 21 -1.07 -1.30 -22.69
C ALA A 21 0.24 -0.51 -22.51
N ARG A 22 0.26 0.45 -21.58
CA ARG A 22 1.47 1.23 -21.27
C ARG A 22 2.59 0.34 -20.71
N VAL A 23 2.27 -0.53 -19.75
CA VAL A 23 3.25 -1.46 -19.17
C VAL A 23 3.71 -2.47 -20.22
N GLU A 24 2.78 -3.02 -20.97
CA GLU A 24 3.08 -3.95 -22.07
C GLU A 24 4.01 -3.31 -23.11
N ALA A 25 3.73 -2.08 -23.54
CA ALA A 25 4.58 -1.37 -24.49
C ALA A 25 6.00 -1.11 -23.94
N ALA A 26 6.10 -0.75 -22.65
CA ALA A 26 7.38 -0.57 -21.98
C ALA A 26 8.23 -1.86 -21.95
N LEU A 27 7.57 -2.99 -21.71
CA LEU A 27 8.25 -4.29 -21.59
C LEU A 27 8.56 -4.94 -22.95
N ARG A 28 7.75 -4.68 -23.99
CA ARG A 28 8.06 -5.13 -25.37
C ARG A 28 9.37 -4.55 -25.91
N GLY A 29 9.82 -3.41 -25.38
CA GLY A 29 11.14 -2.86 -25.68
C GLY A 29 12.31 -3.71 -25.17
N LEU A 30 12.06 -4.65 -24.26
CA LEU A 30 13.07 -5.57 -23.75
C LEU A 30 13.23 -6.78 -24.70
N THR A 31 14.40 -6.90 -25.29
CA THR A 31 14.68 -8.01 -26.23
C THR A 31 14.51 -9.37 -25.53
N GLY A 32 13.71 -10.26 -26.12
CA GLY A 32 13.50 -11.63 -25.63
C GLY A 32 12.47 -11.74 -24.49
N TRP A 33 11.73 -10.66 -24.17
CA TRP A 33 10.68 -10.72 -23.16
C TRP A 33 9.32 -11.08 -23.75
N ARG A 34 8.62 -11.96 -23.05
CA ARG A 34 7.21 -12.26 -23.29
C ARG A 34 6.35 -11.53 -22.28
N VAL A 35 5.27 -10.93 -22.74
CA VAL A 35 4.32 -10.19 -21.90
C VAL A 35 2.92 -10.75 -22.11
N ASP A 36 2.33 -11.29 -21.06
CA ASP A 36 0.94 -11.71 -21.02
C ASP A 36 0.15 -10.71 -20.18
N VAL A 37 -1.00 -10.30 -20.68
CA VAL A 37 -1.90 -9.37 -19.98
C VAL A 37 -3.12 -10.12 -19.52
N GLY A 38 -3.50 -9.95 -18.26
CA GLY A 38 -4.66 -10.63 -17.70
C GLY A 38 -5.35 -9.84 -16.60
N THR A 39 -6.50 -10.34 -16.22
CA THR A 39 -7.28 -9.82 -15.09
C THR A 39 -6.86 -10.51 -13.78
N PRO A 40 -7.23 -9.96 -12.62
CA PRO A 40 -7.01 -10.61 -11.33
C PRO A 40 -7.50 -12.06 -11.25
N ARG A 41 -8.59 -12.39 -11.96
CA ARG A 41 -9.16 -13.75 -11.98
C ARG A 41 -8.34 -14.74 -12.80
N GLN A 42 -7.66 -14.26 -13.84
CA GLN A 42 -6.86 -15.08 -14.75
C GLN A 42 -5.43 -15.32 -14.25
N LEU A 43 -4.99 -14.50 -13.27
CA LEU A 43 -3.59 -14.52 -12.83
C LEU A 43 -3.12 -15.91 -12.40
N HIS A 44 -3.95 -16.66 -11.67
CA HIS A 44 -3.55 -17.98 -11.18
C HIS A 44 -3.24 -18.95 -12.33
N GLY A 45 -4.13 -19.07 -13.31
CA GLY A 45 -3.91 -19.93 -14.48
C GLY A 45 -2.71 -19.48 -15.31
N LEU A 46 -2.56 -18.17 -15.56
CA LEU A 46 -1.41 -17.64 -16.28
C LEU A 46 -0.08 -17.94 -15.56
N PHE A 47 -0.07 -17.89 -14.24
CA PHE A 47 1.12 -18.17 -13.44
C PHE A 47 1.41 -19.69 -13.36
N GLU A 48 0.39 -20.56 -13.34
CA GLU A 48 0.58 -22.02 -13.41
C GLU A 48 1.26 -22.43 -14.73
N GLU A 49 0.89 -21.78 -15.83
CA GLU A 49 1.53 -22.01 -17.12
C GLU A 49 2.98 -21.48 -17.16
N ARG A 50 3.30 -20.45 -16.38
CA ARG A 50 4.61 -19.76 -16.38
C ARG A 50 5.05 -19.40 -14.95
N PRO A 51 5.48 -20.38 -14.16
CA PRO A 51 5.79 -20.20 -12.75
C PRO A 51 7.06 -19.35 -12.49
N GLU A 52 7.83 -19.04 -13.53
CA GLU A 52 8.99 -18.13 -13.47
C GLU A 52 8.64 -16.67 -13.80
N ALA A 53 7.39 -16.41 -14.22
CA ALA A 53 6.98 -15.07 -14.64
C ALA A 53 7.02 -14.06 -13.49
N ILE A 54 7.44 -12.83 -13.80
CA ILE A 54 7.30 -11.68 -12.92
C ILE A 54 5.87 -11.15 -13.05
N VAL A 55 5.20 -10.99 -11.94
CA VAL A 55 3.84 -10.43 -11.91
C VAL A 55 3.90 -8.92 -11.70
N VAL A 56 3.40 -8.16 -12.65
CA VAL A 56 3.28 -6.69 -12.57
C VAL A 56 1.84 -6.33 -12.24
N ILE A 57 1.60 -5.79 -11.06
CA ILE A 57 0.26 -5.42 -10.58
C ILE A 57 0.04 -3.93 -10.76
N VAL A 58 -1.00 -3.58 -11.53
CA VAL A 58 -1.47 -2.20 -11.76
C VAL A 58 -2.95 -2.14 -11.41
N LEU A 59 -3.24 -2.10 -10.14
CA LEU A 59 -4.59 -2.10 -9.58
C LEU A 59 -4.72 -1.00 -8.52
N PRO A 60 -5.95 -0.54 -8.22
CA PRO A 60 -6.17 0.29 -7.05
C PRO A 60 -5.58 -0.35 -5.79
N ASP A 61 -4.96 0.44 -4.92
CA ASP A 61 -4.16 -0.03 -3.77
C ASP A 61 -4.87 -1.07 -2.91
N ALA A 62 -6.17 -0.89 -2.66
CA ALA A 62 -6.95 -1.83 -1.86
C ALA A 62 -7.07 -3.20 -2.54
N GLN A 63 -7.16 -3.24 -3.86
CA GLN A 63 -7.21 -4.48 -4.64
C GLN A 63 -5.82 -5.13 -4.73
N ALA A 64 -4.79 -4.33 -5.01
CA ALA A 64 -3.41 -4.79 -5.04
C ALA A 64 -2.99 -5.44 -3.71
N ARG A 65 -3.34 -4.82 -2.57
CA ARG A 65 -3.09 -5.41 -1.24
C ARG A 65 -3.86 -6.71 -1.00
N ARG A 66 -5.11 -6.81 -1.45
CA ARG A 66 -5.88 -8.06 -1.35
C ARG A 66 -5.24 -9.16 -2.18
N MET A 67 -4.84 -8.83 -3.41
CA MET A 67 -4.16 -9.76 -4.31
C MET A 67 -2.84 -10.25 -3.72
N LEU A 68 -1.97 -9.34 -3.26
CA LEU A 68 -0.71 -9.71 -2.61
C LEU A 68 -0.93 -10.67 -1.43
N ARG A 69 -1.95 -10.42 -0.59
CA ARG A 69 -2.27 -11.33 0.52
C ARG A 69 -2.77 -12.70 0.05
N ALA A 70 -3.51 -12.74 -1.06
CA ALA A 70 -3.99 -14.00 -1.64
C ALA A 70 -2.83 -14.88 -2.16
N LEU A 71 -1.71 -14.28 -2.60
CA LEU A 71 -0.51 -15.02 -3.02
C LEU A 71 0.09 -15.87 -1.90
N ARG A 72 -0.25 -15.59 -0.64
CA ARG A 72 0.19 -16.41 0.51
C ARG A 72 -0.27 -17.87 0.41
N ALA A 73 -1.41 -18.11 -0.23
CA ALA A 73 -1.96 -19.46 -0.42
C ALA A 73 -1.31 -20.23 -1.58
N TRP A 74 -0.44 -19.59 -2.35
CA TRP A 74 0.17 -20.21 -3.50
C TRP A 74 1.37 -21.08 -3.08
N PRO A 75 1.58 -22.23 -3.70
CA PRO A 75 2.71 -23.12 -3.39
C PRO A 75 4.07 -22.45 -3.63
N ARG A 76 4.11 -21.53 -4.59
CA ARG A 76 5.28 -20.72 -4.93
C ARG A 76 4.84 -19.26 -5.09
N ALA A 77 5.44 -18.37 -4.33
CA ALA A 77 5.19 -16.95 -4.48
C ALA A 77 5.92 -16.42 -5.74
N PRO A 78 5.21 -15.70 -6.63
CA PRO A 78 5.83 -15.02 -7.76
C PRO A 78 6.72 -13.87 -7.29
N ALA A 79 7.68 -13.46 -8.15
CA ALA A 79 8.28 -12.15 -8.00
C ALA A 79 7.28 -11.07 -8.43
N VAL A 80 6.95 -10.13 -7.54
CA VAL A 80 5.90 -9.15 -7.78
C VAL A 80 6.47 -7.74 -7.85
N ILE A 81 6.02 -6.99 -8.85
CA ILE A 81 6.20 -5.54 -8.99
C ILE A 81 4.84 -4.88 -8.84
N VAL A 82 4.73 -3.88 -8.00
CA VAL A 82 3.49 -3.09 -7.84
C VAL A 82 3.71 -1.68 -8.36
N LEU A 83 2.78 -1.19 -9.18
CA LEU A 83 2.66 0.22 -9.54
C LEU A 83 1.50 0.83 -8.74
N SER A 84 1.76 1.95 -8.06
CA SER A 84 0.82 2.61 -7.15
C SER A 84 1.04 4.12 -7.13
N ASP A 85 0.01 4.89 -6.81
CA ASP A 85 0.15 6.33 -6.54
C ASP A 85 0.94 6.60 -5.26
N ASP A 86 0.95 5.63 -4.33
CA ASP A 86 1.74 5.64 -3.10
C ASP A 86 2.51 4.33 -2.95
N PRO A 87 3.64 4.15 -3.66
CA PRO A 87 4.39 2.91 -3.64
C PRO A 87 4.96 2.57 -2.25
N GLY A 88 5.14 3.58 -1.38
CA GLY A 88 5.64 3.40 -0.04
C GLY A 88 4.75 2.53 0.86
N VAL A 89 3.43 2.52 0.63
CA VAL A 89 2.49 1.69 1.42
C VAL A 89 2.65 0.20 1.16
N PHE A 90 3.27 -0.18 0.06
CA PHE A 90 3.56 -1.56 -0.30
C PHE A 90 4.93 -2.02 0.20
N TRP A 91 5.87 -1.10 0.45
CA TRP A 91 7.23 -1.47 0.85
C TRP A 91 7.31 -1.84 2.33
N THR A 92 6.70 -2.97 2.69
CA THR A 92 6.68 -3.50 4.05
C THR A 92 7.31 -4.88 4.13
N PRO A 93 7.89 -5.29 5.28
CA PRO A 93 8.39 -6.65 5.45
C PRO A 93 7.35 -7.72 5.11
N ALA A 94 6.09 -7.50 5.51
CA ALA A 94 4.99 -8.43 5.25
C ALA A 94 4.73 -8.66 3.75
N PHE A 95 4.76 -7.63 2.92
CA PHE A 95 4.58 -7.82 1.47
C PHE A 95 5.82 -8.38 0.80
N ARG A 96 7.02 -8.07 1.29
CA ARG A 96 8.26 -8.68 0.78
C ARG A 96 8.30 -10.19 0.99
N THR A 97 7.79 -10.68 2.12
CA THR A 97 7.66 -12.14 2.35
C THR A 97 6.63 -12.80 1.42
N LEU A 98 5.70 -12.02 0.86
CA LEU A 98 4.71 -12.49 -0.13
C LEU A 98 5.19 -12.35 -1.57
N GLY A 99 6.47 -12.10 -1.80
CA GLY A 99 7.06 -12.04 -3.12
C GLY A 99 7.21 -10.63 -3.71
N LEU A 100 6.83 -9.55 -3.00
CA LEU A 100 7.07 -8.19 -3.50
C LEU A 100 8.57 -7.94 -3.66
N ARG A 101 8.98 -7.58 -4.88
CA ARG A 101 10.36 -7.29 -5.26
C ARG A 101 10.57 -5.84 -5.68
N ALA A 102 9.52 -5.17 -6.16
CA ALA A 102 9.59 -3.77 -6.54
C ALA A 102 8.29 -3.03 -6.21
N ALA A 103 8.43 -1.76 -5.84
CA ALA A 103 7.33 -0.81 -5.70
C ALA A 103 7.70 0.48 -6.44
N LEU A 104 6.90 0.83 -7.45
CA LEU A 104 7.12 1.94 -8.36
C LEU A 104 5.90 2.87 -8.35
N PRO A 105 6.09 4.16 -8.65
CA PRO A 105 4.97 5.06 -8.84
C PRO A 105 4.17 4.67 -10.10
N LEU A 106 2.89 4.92 -10.07
CA LEU A 106 2.01 4.65 -11.23
C LEU A 106 2.46 5.40 -12.49
N ARG A 107 3.15 6.54 -12.32
CA ARG A 107 3.73 7.37 -13.39
C ARG A 107 5.13 6.96 -13.84
N ALA A 108 5.71 5.88 -13.31
CA ALA A 108 7.03 5.41 -13.71
C ALA A 108 7.19 5.36 -15.23
N THR A 109 8.30 5.82 -15.74
CA THR A 109 8.60 5.84 -17.17
C THR A 109 8.81 4.43 -17.73
N ALA A 110 8.75 4.28 -19.05
CA ALA A 110 9.02 3.01 -19.71
C ALA A 110 10.43 2.48 -19.38
N SER A 111 11.43 3.36 -19.29
CA SER A 111 12.80 2.99 -18.93
C SER A 111 12.93 2.54 -17.48
N GLU A 112 12.23 3.17 -16.53
CA GLU A 112 12.19 2.75 -15.13
C GLU A 112 11.51 1.40 -14.95
N LEU A 113 10.40 1.17 -15.67
CA LEU A 113 9.71 -0.12 -15.69
C LEU A 113 10.59 -1.23 -16.24
N ALA A 114 11.25 -0.99 -17.37
CA ALA A 114 12.16 -1.95 -17.99
C ALA A 114 13.35 -2.26 -17.08
N ALA A 115 13.95 -1.24 -16.48
CA ALA A 115 15.06 -1.41 -15.52
C ALA A 115 14.62 -2.19 -14.28
N ALA A 116 13.44 -1.89 -13.72
CA ALA A 116 12.92 -2.58 -12.55
C ALA A 116 12.62 -4.06 -12.85
N VAL A 117 12.00 -4.36 -13.99
CA VAL A 117 11.72 -5.74 -14.41
C VAL A 117 13.03 -6.51 -14.62
N GLY A 118 14.01 -5.92 -15.28
CA GLY A 118 15.34 -6.54 -15.48
C GLY A 118 16.05 -6.80 -14.14
N ALA A 119 16.02 -5.85 -13.22
CA ALA A 119 16.62 -6.00 -11.89
C ALA A 119 15.93 -7.08 -11.07
N VAL A 120 14.58 -7.11 -11.07
CA VAL A 120 13.79 -8.15 -10.36
C VAL A 120 14.05 -9.53 -10.98
N HIS A 121 14.19 -9.62 -12.31
CA HIS A 121 14.55 -10.85 -12.99
C HIS A 121 15.95 -11.35 -12.58
N ALA A 122 16.87 -10.44 -12.32
CA ALA A 122 18.18 -10.74 -11.77
C ALA A 122 18.18 -11.08 -10.26
N GLY A 123 16.99 -11.13 -9.61
CA GLY A 123 16.84 -11.44 -8.19
C GLY A 123 17.02 -10.26 -7.25
N LEU A 124 17.13 -9.04 -7.78
CA LEU A 124 17.30 -7.84 -6.97
C LEU A 124 15.97 -7.31 -6.40
N LEU A 125 16.07 -6.49 -5.37
CA LEU A 125 14.98 -5.68 -4.85
C LEU A 125 15.10 -4.26 -5.43
N VAL A 126 13.98 -3.71 -5.90
CA VAL A 126 13.94 -2.37 -6.49
C VAL A 126 13.03 -1.48 -5.67
N LEU A 127 13.57 -0.37 -5.21
CA LEU A 127 12.81 0.63 -4.50
C LEU A 127 12.96 1.97 -5.22
N HIS A 128 11.85 2.49 -5.72
CA HIS A 128 11.82 3.83 -6.29
C HIS A 128 11.98 4.88 -5.18
N ALA A 129 12.64 6.00 -5.47
CA ALA A 129 12.88 7.06 -4.50
C ALA A 129 11.57 7.57 -3.84
N GLU A 130 10.48 7.64 -4.59
CA GLU A 130 9.17 8.02 -4.06
C GLU A 130 8.61 7.03 -3.02
N ALA A 131 8.97 5.77 -3.09
CA ALA A 131 8.57 4.79 -2.07
C ALA A 131 9.29 5.00 -0.72
N LEU A 132 10.37 5.78 -0.71
CA LEU A 132 11.08 6.21 0.50
C LEU A 132 10.51 7.52 1.08
N ALA A 133 9.80 8.30 0.28
CA ALA A 133 9.19 9.54 0.74
C ALA A 133 8.18 9.26 1.87
N PRO A 134 7.99 10.21 2.82
CA PRO A 134 6.92 10.10 3.79
C PRO A 134 5.58 9.91 3.07
N SER A 135 4.96 8.76 3.27
CA SER A 135 3.68 8.43 2.67
C SER A 135 2.56 8.95 3.56
N LYS A 136 1.57 9.63 2.98
CA LYS A 136 0.35 10.04 3.72
C LYS A 136 -0.30 8.85 4.44
N ALA A 137 -0.23 7.66 3.88
CA ALA A 137 -0.75 6.45 4.50
C ALA A 137 0.21 5.86 5.55
N ARG A 138 1.53 6.07 5.41
CA ARG A 138 2.53 5.71 6.45
C ARG A 138 2.38 6.59 7.67
N ASP A 139 2.23 7.89 7.49
CA ASP A 139 1.99 8.81 8.59
C ASP A 139 0.72 8.43 9.35
N ALA A 140 -0.35 8.04 8.64
CA ALA A 140 -1.57 7.51 9.26
C ALA A 140 -1.35 6.16 9.98
N THR A 141 -0.55 5.25 9.42
CA THR A 141 -0.28 3.93 10.05
C THR A 141 0.74 3.99 11.19
N VAL A 142 1.72 4.88 11.10
CA VAL A 142 2.65 5.16 12.22
C VAL A 142 1.92 5.93 13.31
N ALA A 143 1.10 6.91 12.96
CA ALA A 143 0.22 7.59 13.89
C ALA A 143 -0.75 6.61 14.58
N ALA A 144 -1.33 5.65 13.83
CA ALA A 144 -2.22 4.62 14.40
C ALA A 144 -1.53 3.62 15.34
N ARG A 145 -0.22 3.54 15.33
CA ARG A 145 0.58 2.70 16.26
C ARG A 145 1.24 3.50 17.39
N ALA A 146 1.28 4.81 17.26
CA ALA A 146 1.81 5.67 18.32
C ALA A 146 0.83 5.73 19.49
N PRO A 147 1.32 5.76 20.73
CA PRO A 147 0.46 5.99 21.89
C PRO A 147 -0.24 7.35 21.77
N LEU A 148 -1.40 7.46 22.37
CA LEU A 148 -2.10 8.74 22.45
C LEU A 148 -1.23 9.75 23.19
N THR A 149 -1.10 10.96 22.62
CA THR A 149 -0.46 12.09 23.30
C THR A 149 -1.31 12.53 24.49
N SER A 150 -0.75 13.29 25.43
CA SER A 150 -1.51 13.85 26.55
C SER A 150 -2.72 14.63 26.06
N ARG A 151 -2.57 15.42 25.00
CA ARG A 151 -3.65 16.21 24.40
C ARG A 151 -4.75 15.36 23.76
N GLU A 152 -4.36 14.26 23.13
CA GLU A 152 -5.33 13.31 22.55
C GLU A 152 -6.08 12.53 23.64
N ARG A 153 -5.46 12.25 24.78
CA ARG A 153 -6.15 11.65 25.94
C ARG A 153 -7.20 12.59 26.53
N GLU A 154 -6.85 13.85 26.78
CA GLU A 154 -7.81 14.87 27.25
C GLU A 154 -9.03 14.98 26.32
N ILE A 155 -8.80 14.99 25.02
CA ILE A 155 -9.87 15.06 24.03
C ILE A 155 -10.68 13.75 24.01
N LEU A 156 -10.04 12.60 24.18
CA LEU A 156 -10.72 11.31 24.23
C LEU A 156 -11.61 11.18 25.48
N GLU A 157 -11.17 11.68 26.63
CA GLU A 157 -11.98 11.77 27.86
C GLU A 157 -13.22 12.62 27.61
N LEU A 158 -13.05 13.83 27.08
CA LEU A 158 -14.19 14.68 26.71
C LEU A 158 -15.11 14.05 25.64
N MET A 159 -14.55 13.23 24.74
CA MET A 159 -15.35 12.46 23.79
C MET A 159 -16.18 11.38 24.50
N ALA A 160 -15.64 10.74 25.53
CA ALA A 160 -16.33 9.72 26.33
C ALA A 160 -17.47 10.35 27.13
N ASP A 161 -17.28 11.58 27.65
CA ASP A 161 -18.31 12.39 28.32
C ASP A 161 -19.39 12.93 27.35
N GLY A 162 -19.31 12.62 26.07
CA GLY A 162 -20.28 13.07 25.06
C GLY A 162 -20.11 14.51 24.57
N ALA A 163 -19.02 15.19 24.94
CA ALA A 163 -18.78 16.59 24.55
C ALA A 163 -18.61 16.71 23.02
N ASN A 164 -19.35 17.60 22.37
CA ASN A 164 -19.15 17.87 20.93
C ASN A 164 -17.91 18.75 20.68
N ASN A 165 -17.49 18.88 19.41
CA ASN A 165 -16.27 19.62 19.05
C ASN A 165 -16.29 21.11 19.49
N ARG A 166 -17.46 21.71 19.64
CA ARG A 166 -17.60 23.11 20.13
C ARG A 166 -17.30 23.20 21.64
N ILE A 167 -17.84 22.27 22.41
CA ILE A 167 -17.61 22.18 23.85
C ILE A 167 -16.14 21.91 24.14
N MET A 168 -15.56 20.91 23.44
CA MET A 168 -14.13 20.58 23.57
C MET A 168 -13.23 21.77 23.19
N ALA A 169 -13.54 22.48 22.11
CA ALA A 169 -12.78 23.65 21.69
C ALA A 169 -12.80 24.76 22.74
N SER A 170 -13.97 25.05 23.33
CA SER A 170 -14.13 26.05 24.39
C SER A 170 -13.39 25.63 25.66
N GLY A 171 -13.56 24.38 26.12
CA GLY A 171 -12.93 23.90 27.35
C GLY A 171 -11.41 23.80 27.26
N LEU A 172 -10.88 23.55 26.07
CA LEU A 172 -9.46 23.38 25.83
C LEU A 172 -8.73 24.62 25.29
N GLY A 173 -9.45 25.73 25.04
CA GLY A 173 -8.89 26.98 24.55
C GLY A 173 -8.31 26.90 23.14
N ILE A 174 -8.86 26.03 22.26
CA ILE A 174 -8.37 25.82 20.89
C ILE A 174 -9.49 25.95 19.85
N SER A 175 -9.14 26.06 18.58
CA SER A 175 -10.14 26.16 17.51
C SER A 175 -10.92 24.85 17.33
N ARG A 176 -12.18 24.94 16.86
CA ARG A 176 -12.96 23.75 16.46
C ARG A 176 -12.29 22.95 15.35
N HIS A 177 -11.51 23.61 14.50
CA HIS A 177 -10.74 22.97 13.45
C HIS A 177 -9.63 22.12 14.05
N THR A 178 -8.90 22.64 15.03
CA THR A 178 -7.86 21.90 15.76
C THR A 178 -8.42 20.67 16.46
N VAL A 179 -9.60 20.80 17.10
CA VAL A 179 -10.29 19.67 17.72
C VAL A 179 -10.63 18.59 16.68
N LYS A 180 -11.13 18.96 15.50
CA LYS A 180 -11.39 18.00 14.42
C LYS A 180 -10.14 17.21 14.02
N PHE A 181 -8.98 17.85 13.95
CA PHE A 181 -7.71 17.18 13.67
C PHE A 181 -7.35 16.15 14.74
N HIS A 182 -7.45 16.53 16.02
CA HIS A 182 -7.18 15.61 17.12
C HIS A 182 -8.15 14.43 17.15
N VAL A 183 -9.45 14.68 16.94
CA VAL A 183 -10.46 13.62 16.86
C VAL A 183 -10.16 12.64 15.71
N ALA A 184 -9.77 13.14 14.54
CA ALA A 184 -9.37 12.30 13.41
C ALA A 184 -8.11 11.47 13.74
N ALA A 185 -7.12 12.07 14.41
CA ALA A 185 -5.91 11.37 14.83
C ALA A 185 -6.21 10.27 15.87
N ILE A 186 -7.09 10.54 16.84
CA ILE A 186 -7.54 9.56 17.84
C ILE A 186 -8.24 8.37 17.16
N ILE A 187 -9.17 8.63 16.24
CA ILE A 187 -9.89 7.61 15.47
C ILE A 187 -8.89 6.72 14.72
N ALA A 188 -7.90 7.33 14.05
CA ALA A 188 -6.86 6.62 13.33
C ALA A 188 -5.97 5.78 14.27
N LYS A 189 -5.51 6.33 15.40
CA LYS A 189 -4.66 5.66 16.39
C LYS A 189 -5.35 4.48 17.07
N LEU A 190 -6.64 4.59 17.33
CA LEU A 190 -7.43 3.51 17.90
C LEU A 190 -7.86 2.45 16.89
N GLY A 191 -7.72 2.74 15.58
CA GLY A 191 -8.17 1.88 14.50
C GLY A 191 -9.70 1.83 14.36
N ALA A 192 -10.38 2.89 14.80
CA ALA A 192 -11.83 3.02 14.74
C ALA A 192 -12.30 3.55 13.39
N ARG A 193 -13.57 3.30 13.05
CA ARG A 193 -14.22 3.81 11.83
C ARG A 193 -15.06 5.05 12.09
N SER A 194 -15.35 5.32 13.37
CA SER A 194 -16.18 6.45 13.80
C SER A 194 -15.77 6.92 15.18
N ARG A 195 -16.26 8.14 15.56
CA ARG A 195 -16.11 8.69 16.90
C ARG A 195 -16.67 7.75 17.99
N THR A 196 -17.87 7.22 17.77
CA THR A 196 -18.52 6.32 18.71
C THR A 196 -17.75 5.03 18.90
N GLU A 197 -17.23 4.47 17.81
CA GLU A 197 -16.38 3.28 17.87
C GLU A 197 -15.05 3.56 18.58
N ALA A 198 -14.47 4.75 18.38
CA ALA A 198 -13.25 5.17 19.08
C ALA A 198 -13.45 5.23 20.60
N VAL A 199 -14.55 5.79 21.06
CA VAL A 199 -14.91 5.82 22.49
C VAL A 199 -15.14 4.40 23.02
N ALA A 200 -15.90 3.58 22.33
CA ALA A 200 -16.16 2.20 22.72
C ALA A 200 -14.87 1.36 22.81
N LEU A 201 -13.92 1.56 21.88
CA LEU A 201 -12.60 0.91 21.92
C LEU A 201 -11.76 1.42 23.09
N ALA A 202 -11.80 2.72 23.37
CA ALA A 202 -11.07 3.33 24.48
C ALA A 202 -11.54 2.80 25.84
N LEU A 203 -12.84 2.68 26.05
CA LEU A 203 -13.44 2.10 27.25
C LEU A 203 -13.02 0.63 27.42
N ARG A 204 -13.14 -0.19 26.37
CA ARG A 204 -12.72 -1.59 26.41
C ARG A 204 -11.23 -1.79 26.69
N ARG A 205 -10.38 -0.83 26.31
CA ARG A 205 -8.92 -0.88 26.53
C ARG A 205 -8.50 -0.20 27.83
N GLY A 206 -9.43 0.32 28.63
CA GLY A 206 -9.14 1.04 29.86
C GLY A 206 -8.36 2.36 29.66
N LEU A 207 -8.50 2.97 28.49
CA LEU A 207 -7.85 4.24 28.16
C LEU A 207 -8.62 5.45 28.72
N VAL A 208 -9.91 5.29 28.97
CA VAL A 208 -10.81 6.25 29.63
C VAL A 208 -11.75 5.48 30.56
N ALA A 209 -12.15 6.10 31.65
CA ALA A 209 -13.18 5.62 32.56
C ALA A 209 -14.50 6.37 32.32
N VAL A 210 -15.62 5.73 32.61
CA VAL A 210 -16.95 6.38 32.69
C VAL A 210 -17.25 6.64 34.15
#